data_02cbd589803d72ae3117bd19fcd3aafc
#
_entry.id   02cbd589803d72ae3117bd19fcd3aafc
#
_cell.length_a   1.000
_cell.length_b   1.000
_cell.length_c   1.000
_cell.angle_alpha   90.00
_cell.angle_beta   90.00
_cell.angle_gamma   90.00
#
_symmetry.space_group_name_H-M   'P 1'
#
loop_
_entity.id
_entity.type
_entity.pdbx_description
1 polymer ?
#
loop_
_entity_poly.entity_id
_entity_poly.type
_entity_poly.pdbx_seq_one_letter_code
_entity_poly.pdbx_strand_id
1 'polypeptide(L)'
;MERSRTANANVSETLDRATGINPEAPVIGKSELEIPAPPESVWAVLTDFDRWPIWNADVKSMQFRGPVAPGSAFRWKAGPGTISSVIERVEPPGLVAWTGTTLGIRATHCWILEPQDGRTLVRTEESYDGLIARVFRRSLQKALDEALDRGLRYLKTEVERQTAASAPG
;
A
#
# COMPACT_ATOMS: atom_id res chain seq x y z
N MET A 1 6.02 -32.06 -10.59
CA MET A 1 5.53 -30.73 -11.00
C MET A 1 4.33 -30.23 -10.19
N GLU A 2 3.59 -31.11 -9.52
CA GLU A 2 2.36 -30.79 -8.77
C GLU A 2 2.61 -30.16 -7.40
N ARG A 3 3.67 -30.52 -6.69
CA ARG A 3 4.00 -30.00 -5.35
C ARG A 3 4.35 -28.49 -5.33
N SER A 4 4.86 -27.95 -6.41
CA SER A 4 5.23 -26.51 -6.49
C SER A 4 4.00 -25.61 -6.68
N ARG A 5 2.94 -26.11 -7.33
CA ARG A 5 1.68 -25.36 -7.53
C ARG A 5 0.87 -25.27 -6.24
N THR A 6 0.87 -26.33 -5.42
CA THR A 6 0.11 -26.38 -4.16
C THR A 6 0.76 -25.50 -3.09
N ALA A 7 2.09 -25.42 -3.05
CA ALA A 7 2.81 -24.54 -2.12
C ALA A 7 2.57 -23.05 -2.44
N ASN A 8 2.59 -22.68 -3.71
CA ASN A 8 2.32 -21.29 -4.13
C ASN A 8 0.85 -20.88 -3.90
N ALA A 9 -0.10 -21.80 -4.08
CA ALA A 9 -1.51 -21.53 -3.80
C ALA A 9 -1.76 -21.31 -2.30
N ASN A 10 -1.15 -22.12 -1.42
CA ASN A 10 -1.27 -21.95 0.03
C ASN A 10 -0.62 -20.65 0.53
N VAL A 11 0.50 -20.23 -0.04
CA VAL A 11 1.17 -18.97 0.32
C VAL A 11 0.31 -17.78 -0.14
N SER A 12 -0.26 -17.85 -1.34
CA SER A 12 -1.15 -16.80 -1.85
C SER A 12 -2.42 -16.67 -1.01
N GLU A 13 -3.06 -17.79 -0.65
CA GLU A 13 -4.27 -17.81 0.18
C GLU A 13 -4.01 -17.35 1.63
N THR A 14 -2.83 -17.62 2.16
CA THR A 14 -2.40 -17.12 3.47
C THR A 14 -2.12 -15.63 3.42
N LEU A 15 -1.51 -15.13 2.35
CA LEU A 15 -1.29 -13.69 2.12
C LEU A 15 -2.60 -12.94 1.93
N ASP A 16 -3.54 -13.45 1.15
CA ASP A 16 -4.85 -12.83 0.95
C ASP A 16 -5.63 -12.69 2.27
N ARG A 17 -5.54 -13.67 3.17
CA ARG A 17 -6.10 -13.56 4.54
C ARG A 17 -5.34 -12.56 5.41
N ALA A 18 -4.03 -12.42 5.20
CA ALA A 18 -3.19 -11.50 5.95
C ALA A 18 -3.42 -10.04 5.53
N THR A 19 -3.67 -9.79 4.24
CA THR A 19 -3.84 -8.43 3.69
C THR A 19 -5.22 -7.83 3.91
N GLY A 20 -6.24 -8.67 4.13
CA GLY A 20 -7.64 -8.25 4.19
C GLY A 20 -8.23 -7.83 2.83
N ILE A 21 -7.47 -8.03 1.73
CA ILE A 21 -7.92 -7.78 0.36
C ILE A 21 -9.09 -8.72 0.05
N ASN A 22 -10.15 -8.17 -0.56
CA ASN A 22 -11.26 -8.99 -1.03
C ASN A 22 -10.89 -9.66 -2.38
N PRO A 23 -10.68 -10.99 -2.42
CA PRO A 23 -10.28 -11.68 -3.64
C PRO A 23 -11.37 -11.70 -4.72
N GLU A 24 -12.61 -11.39 -4.36
CA GLU A 24 -13.76 -11.34 -5.28
C GLU A 24 -14.12 -9.90 -5.69
N ALA A 25 -13.30 -8.91 -5.30
CA ALA A 25 -13.56 -7.52 -5.66
C ALA A 25 -13.55 -7.33 -7.18
N PRO A 26 -14.39 -6.45 -7.73
CA PRO A 26 -14.42 -6.18 -9.17
C PRO A 26 -13.12 -5.57 -9.71
N VAL A 27 -12.34 -4.91 -8.85
CA VAL A 27 -11.04 -4.31 -9.18
C VAL A 27 -10.03 -4.74 -8.12
N ILE A 28 -8.92 -5.32 -8.55
CA ILE A 28 -7.81 -5.72 -7.66
C ILE A 28 -6.51 -5.37 -8.38
N GLY A 29 -5.67 -4.58 -7.71
CA GLY A 29 -4.32 -4.24 -8.16
C GLY A 29 -3.27 -4.82 -7.22
N LYS A 30 -2.15 -5.26 -7.78
CA LYS A 30 -0.96 -5.73 -7.06
C LYS A 30 0.27 -5.22 -7.78
N SER A 31 1.23 -4.74 -7.01
CA SER A 31 2.53 -4.33 -7.55
C SER A 31 3.62 -4.58 -6.51
N GLU A 32 4.86 -4.77 -6.98
CA GLU A 32 6.01 -4.96 -6.10
C GLU A 32 7.25 -4.28 -6.64
N LEU A 33 8.14 -3.88 -5.74
CA LEU A 33 9.39 -3.23 -6.07
C LEU A 33 10.43 -3.48 -4.99
N GLU A 34 11.66 -3.75 -5.39
CA GLU A 34 12.79 -3.85 -4.48
C GLU A 34 13.37 -2.46 -4.16
N ILE A 35 13.53 -2.18 -2.87
CA ILE A 35 14.13 -0.93 -2.36
C ILE A 35 15.45 -1.28 -1.65
N PRO A 36 16.60 -0.62 -2.01
CA PRO A 36 17.91 -0.92 -1.44
C PRO A 36 18.08 -0.26 -0.05
N ALA A 37 17.22 -0.64 0.89
CA ALA A 37 17.24 -0.19 2.27
C ALA A 37 16.62 -1.28 3.17
N PRO A 38 16.98 -1.34 4.47
CA PRO A 38 16.35 -2.28 5.40
C PRO A 38 14.88 -1.93 5.65
N PRO A 39 14.04 -2.91 6.04
CA PRO A 39 12.60 -2.71 6.25
C PRO A 39 12.25 -1.57 7.21
N GLU A 40 13.05 -1.34 8.23
CA GLU A 40 12.84 -0.27 9.22
C GLU A 40 12.91 1.12 8.56
N SER A 41 13.83 1.31 7.63
CA SER A 41 13.97 2.58 6.90
C SER A 41 12.80 2.80 5.94
N VAL A 42 12.37 1.77 5.26
CA VAL A 42 11.19 1.83 4.36
C VAL A 42 9.92 2.07 5.18
N TRP A 43 9.79 1.37 6.31
CA TRP A 43 8.67 1.51 7.24
C TRP A 43 8.53 2.94 7.77
N ALA A 44 9.65 3.53 8.21
CA ALA A 44 9.67 4.89 8.74
C ALA A 44 9.14 5.92 7.72
N VAL A 45 9.49 5.77 6.44
CA VAL A 45 8.99 6.64 5.36
C VAL A 45 7.52 6.36 5.05
N LEU A 46 7.16 5.08 4.93
CA LEU A 46 5.81 4.65 4.57
C LEU A 46 4.77 5.07 5.61
N THR A 47 5.10 4.95 6.90
CA THR A 47 4.16 5.22 8.00
C THR A 47 4.17 6.65 8.50
N ASP A 48 5.05 7.50 8.00
CA ASP A 48 5.00 8.94 8.20
C ASP A 48 3.95 9.57 7.26
N PHE A 49 2.68 9.30 7.54
CA PHE A 49 1.55 9.68 6.70
C PHE A 49 1.50 11.19 6.45
N ASP A 50 1.83 12.02 7.45
CA ASP A 50 1.77 13.49 7.30
C ASP A 50 2.73 14.02 6.24
N ARG A 51 3.79 13.27 5.93
CA ARG A 51 4.75 13.62 4.90
C ARG A 51 4.42 13.08 3.50
N TRP A 52 3.38 12.28 3.34
CA TRP A 52 3.01 11.73 2.03
C TRP A 52 2.85 12.81 0.95
N PRO A 53 2.21 13.97 1.20
CA PRO A 53 2.09 15.02 0.17
C PRO A 53 3.42 15.62 -0.29
N ILE A 54 4.52 15.38 0.45
CA ILE A 54 5.84 15.90 0.12
C ILE A 54 6.54 15.04 -0.94
N TRP A 55 6.43 13.72 -0.80
CA TRP A 55 7.15 12.78 -1.66
C TRP A 55 6.25 12.01 -2.64
N ASN A 56 4.96 11.89 -2.36
CA ASN A 56 4.01 11.20 -3.24
C ASN A 56 3.16 12.23 -3.99
N ALA A 57 3.48 12.46 -5.26
CA ALA A 57 2.82 13.48 -6.08
C ALA A 57 1.32 13.22 -6.33
N ASP A 58 0.85 11.98 -6.13
CA ASP A 58 -0.56 11.61 -6.26
C ASP A 58 -1.36 12.01 -5.01
N VAL A 59 -0.70 12.24 -3.86
CA VAL A 59 -1.35 12.65 -2.61
C VAL A 59 -1.33 14.18 -2.48
N LYS A 60 -2.49 14.80 -2.58
CA LYS A 60 -2.64 16.26 -2.53
C LYS A 60 -2.73 16.83 -1.11
N SER A 61 -3.27 16.05 -0.20
CA SER A 61 -3.36 16.41 1.22
C SER A 61 -3.51 15.16 2.09
N MET A 62 -3.04 15.25 3.32
CA MET A 62 -3.15 14.22 4.34
C MET A 62 -3.55 14.86 5.67
N GLN A 63 -4.46 14.23 6.38
CA GLN A 63 -4.88 14.60 7.73
C GLN A 63 -4.88 13.32 8.57
N PHE A 64 -3.75 13.03 9.17
CA PHE A 64 -3.56 11.93 10.09
C PHE A 64 -3.30 12.50 11.49
N ARG A 65 -4.02 12.01 12.49
CA ARG A 65 -3.83 12.43 13.88
C ARG A 65 -3.87 11.21 14.78
N GLY A 66 -2.81 11.02 15.53
CA GLY A 66 -2.69 9.92 16.47
C GLY A 66 -1.62 8.89 16.10
N PRO A 67 -1.56 7.78 16.80
CA PRO A 67 -0.59 6.73 16.55
C PRO A 67 -0.94 5.93 15.28
N VAL A 68 0.06 5.35 14.64
CA VAL A 68 -0.14 4.34 13.58
C VAL A 68 -0.54 3.03 14.26
N ALA A 69 -1.85 2.86 14.46
CA ALA A 69 -2.41 1.71 15.18
C ALA A 69 -3.79 1.34 14.61
N PRO A 70 -4.23 0.08 14.78
CA PRO A 70 -5.59 -0.32 14.40
C PRO A 70 -6.64 0.58 15.02
N GLY A 71 -7.65 0.99 14.22
CA GLY A 71 -8.69 1.92 14.61
C GLY A 71 -8.38 3.40 14.40
N SER A 72 -7.12 3.78 14.12
CA SER A 72 -6.77 5.16 13.81
C SER A 72 -7.36 5.58 12.46
N ALA A 73 -8.11 6.68 12.47
CA ALA A 73 -8.76 7.21 11.28
C ALA A 73 -7.95 8.35 10.66
N PHE A 74 -7.99 8.45 9.33
CA PHE A 74 -7.36 9.53 8.60
C PHE A 74 -8.14 9.91 7.35
N ARG A 75 -7.88 11.11 6.87
CA ARG A 75 -8.49 11.63 5.65
C ARG A 75 -7.40 12.14 4.73
N TRP A 76 -7.50 11.79 3.47
CA TRP A 76 -6.52 12.18 2.48
C TRP A 76 -7.16 12.40 1.12
N LYS A 77 -6.46 13.07 0.24
CA LYS A 77 -6.92 13.36 -1.10
C LYS A 77 -5.92 12.84 -2.11
N ALA A 78 -6.37 11.81 -2.84
CA ALA A 78 -5.70 11.29 -4.04
C ALA A 78 -6.76 11.14 -5.13
N GLY A 79 -6.46 11.61 -6.34
CA GLY A 79 -7.45 11.65 -7.43
C GLY A 79 -8.59 12.65 -7.19
N PRO A 80 -9.82 12.37 -7.67
CA PRO A 80 -10.91 13.34 -7.72
C PRO A 80 -11.62 13.55 -6.38
N GLY A 81 -11.49 12.63 -5.42
CA GLY A 81 -12.24 12.64 -4.17
C GLY A 81 -11.38 12.73 -2.92
N THR A 82 -12.04 12.99 -1.79
CA THR A 82 -11.45 12.81 -0.47
C THR A 82 -11.74 11.39 -0.01
N ILE A 83 -10.72 10.71 0.48
CA ILE A 83 -10.79 9.34 0.98
C ILE A 83 -10.81 9.40 2.51
N SER A 84 -11.80 8.74 3.12
CA SER A 84 -11.85 8.53 4.56
C SER A 84 -11.39 7.11 4.85
N SER A 85 -10.35 6.96 5.66
CA SER A 85 -9.67 5.69 5.90
C SER A 85 -9.57 5.37 7.38
N VAL A 86 -9.49 4.07 7.68
CA VAL A 86 -9.22 3.53 9.03
C VAL A 86 -8.13 2.47 8.90
N ILE A 87 -7.11 2.58 9.74
CA ILE A 87 -6.07 1.55 9.86
C ILE A 87 -6.69 0.30 10.49
N GLU A 88 -6.54 -0.82 9.82
CA GLU A 88 -7.08 -2.11 10.27
C GLU A 88 -6.00 -2.99 10.90
N ARG A 89 -4.77 -2.91 10.39
CA ARG A 89 -3.69 -3.78 10.82
C ARG A 89 -2.34 -3.07 10.76
N VAL A 90 -1.51 -3.31 11.78
CA VAL A 90 -0.14 -2.78 11.85
C VAL A 90 0.77 -3.82 12.49
N GLU A 91 1.77 -4.28 11.75
CA GLU A 91 2.80 -5.23 12.20
C GLU A 91 4.18 -4.69 11.79
N PRO A 92 4.78 -3.80 12.61
CA PRO A 92 6.06 -3.20 12.27
C PRO A 92 7.22 -4.21 12.28
N PRO A 93 8.18 -4.08 11.36
CA PRO A 93 8.21 -3.16 10.22
C PRO A 93 7.64 -3.81 8.94
N GLY A 94 6.81 -4.85 9.04
CA GLY A 94 6.46 -5.76 7.95
C GLY A 94 5.13 -5.52 7.26
N LEU A 95 4.10 -4.99 7.96
CA LEU A 95 2.77 -4.87 7.36
C LEU A 95 1.98 -3.69 7.93
N VAL A 96 1.36 -2.93 7.04
CA VAL A 96 0.29 -1.96 7.36
C VAL A 96 -0.84 -2.09 6.35
N ALA A 97 -2.08 -2.13 6.86
CA ALA A 97 -3.28 -2.20 6.03
C ALA A 97 -4.37 -1.26 6.56
N TRP A 98 -5.17 -0.71 5.65
CA TRP A 98 -6.29 0.16 5.96
C TRP A 98 -7.43 -0.03 4.98
N THR A 99 -8.63 0.32 5.42
CA THR A 99 -9.80 0.49 4.57
C THR A 99 -10.00 1.96 4.23
N GLY A 100 -10.66 2.24 3.12
CA GLY A 100 -10.97 3.58 2.70
C GLY A 100 -12.29 3.66 1.95
N THR A 101 -12.97 4.80 2.04
CA THR A 101 -14.22 5.05 1.30
C THR A 101 -14.14 6.38 0.57
N THR A 102 -14.54 6.38 -0.70
CA THR A 102 -14.67 7.59 -1.52
C THR A 102 -15.64 7.35 -2.67
N LEU A 103 -16.49 8.31 -2.99
CA LEU A 103 -17.36 8.31 -4.17
C LEU A 103 -18.12 6.97 -4.41
N GLY A 104 -18.58 6.31 -3.33
CA GLY A 104 -19.29 5.02 -3.43
C GLY A 104 -18.39 3.79 -3.68
N ILE A 105 -17.08 3.96 -3.65
CA ILE A 105 -16.08 2.88 -3.66
C ILE A 105 -15.64 2.63 -2.22
N ARG A 106 -15.54 1.35 -1.85
CA ARG A 106 -14.85 0.89 -0.65
C ARG A 106 -13.57 0.19 -1.06
N ALA A 107 -12.46 0.69 -0.55
CA ALA A 107 -11.14 0.15 -0.82
C ALA A 107 -10.57 -0.58 0.39
N THR A 108 -9.77 -1.60 0.16
CA THR A 108 -8.84 -2.17 1.15
C THR A 108 -7.46 -2.12 0.54
N HIS A 109 -6.51 -1.51 1.24
CA HIS A 109 -5.14 -1.33 0.78
C HIS A 109 -4.18 -1.91 1.81
N CYS A 110 -3.20 -2.67 1.34
CA CYS A 110 -2.17 -3.30 2.16
C CYS A 110 -0.78 -3.05 1.59
N TRP A 111 0.18 -2.83 2.48
CA TRP A 111 1.61 -2.78 2.18
C TRP A 111 2.34 -3.83 3.01
N ILE A 112 3.19 -4.60 2.34
CA ILE A 112 3.99 -5.68 2.93
C ILE A 112 5.45 -5.40 2.63
N LEU A 113 6.29 -5.45 3.66
CA LEU A 113 7.72 -5.23 3.58
C LEU A 113 8.44 -6.52 3.98
N GLU A 114 9.09 -7.16 3.02
CA GLU A 114 9.82 -8.41 3.23
C GLU A 114 11.34 -8.15 3.15
N PRO A 115 12.10 -8.49 4.20
CA PRO A 115 13.56 -8.33 4.17
C PRO A 115 14.21 -9.30 3.17
N GLN A 116 15.16 -8.79 2.36
CA GLN A 116 15.93 -9.56 1.40
C GLN A 116 17.39 -9.06 1.37
N ASP A 117 18.31 -9.74 2.05
CA ASP A 117 19.76 -9.50 1.97
C ASP A 117 20.17 -8.01 2.04
N GLY A 118 19.68 -7.28 3.05
CA GLY A 118 19.95 -5.86 3.25
C GLY A 118 19.10 -4.90 2.41
N ARG A 119 18.13 -5.42 1.68
CA ARG A 119 17.12 -4.70 0.90
C ARG A 119 15.73 -5.07 1.40
N THR A 120 14.73 -4.43 0.85
CA THR A 120 13.33 -4.74 1.15
C THR A 120 12.57 -4.97 -0.14
N LEU A 121 11.93 -6.13 -0.28
CA LEU A 121 10.88 -6.32 -1.27
C LEU A 121 9.60 -5.71 -0.71
N VAL A 122 9.13 -4.64 -1.34
CA VAL A 122 7.89 -3.98 -0.98
C VAL A 122 6.79 -4.44 -1.93
N ARG A 123 5.72 -4.99 -1.38
CA ARG A 123 4.50 -5.34 -2.12
C ARG A 123 3.37 -4.44 -1.68
N THR A 124 2.54 -4.05 -2.61
CA THR A 124 1.31 -3.32 -2.34
C THR A 124 0.16 -3.96 -3.06
N GLU A 125 -0.95 -4.12 -2.35
CA GLU A 125 -2.17 -4.72 -2.88
C GLU A 125 -3.37 -3.86 -2.50
N GLU A 126 -4.28 -3.66 -3.44
CA GLU A 126 -5.49 -2.89 -3.19
C GLU A 126 -6.68 -3.48 -3.93
N SER A 127 -7.83 -3.51 -3.28
CA SER A 127 -9.10 -3.92 -3.89
C SER A 127 -10.15 -2.83 -3.78
N TYR A 128 -10.98 -2.69 -4.83
CA TYR A 128 -12.12 -1.77 -4.87
C TYR A 128 -13.43 -2.54 -4.97
N ASP A 129 -14.33 -2.27 -4.02
CA ASP A 129 -15.67 -2.79 -3.96
C ASP A 129 -16.73 -1.71 -4.19
N GLY A 130 -17.94 -2.15 -4.53
CA GLY A 130 -19.11 -1.30 -4.70
C GLY A 130 -19.60 -1.23 -6.14
N LEU A 131 -20.76 -0.59 -6.32
CA LEU A 131 -21.41 -0.51 -7.62
C LEU A 131 -20.56 0.28 -8.63
N ILE A 132 -19.96 1.38 -8.20
CA ILE A 132 -19.07 2.21 -9.03
C ILE A 132 -17.87 1.40 -9.53
N ALA A 133 -17.26 0.59 -8.66
CA ALA A 133 -16.15 -0.28 -9.03
C ALA A 133 -16.56 -1.33 -10.09
N ARG A 134 -17.77 -1.85 -10.01
CA ARG A 134 -18.32 -2.80 -11.01
C ARG A 134 -18.58 -2.14 -12.36
N VAL A 135 -19.22 -0.99 -12.35
CA VAL A 135 -19.62 -0.26 -13.58
C VAL A 135 -18.39 0.26 -14.34
N PHE A 136 -17.41 0.81 -13.63
CA PHE A 136 -16.21 1.41 -14.22
C PHE A 136 -14.98 0.51 -14.10
N ARG A 137 -15.18 -0.81 -13.98
CA ARG A 137 -14.13 -1.79 -13.70
C ARG A 137 -12.85 -1.60 -14.53
N ARG A 138 -12.98 -1.48 -15.86
CA ARG A 138 -11.81 -1.40 -16.76
C ARG A 138 -10.99 -0.13 -16.53
N SER A 139 -11.66 1.01 -16.38
CA SER A 139 -10.98 2.30 -16.16
C SER A 139 -10.33 2.35 -14.77
N LEU A 140 -11.02 1.84 -13.75
CA LEU A 140 -10.50 1.80 -12.39
C LEU A 140 -9.35 0.80 -12.25
N GLN A 141 -9.41 -0.36 -12.92
CA GLN A 141 -8.31 -1.33 -12.93
C GLN A 141 -7.03 -0.69 -13.47
N LYS A 142 -7.11 -0.07 -14.65
CA LYS A 142 -5.95 0.60 -15.24
C LYS A 142 -5.40 1.71 -14.34
N ALA A 143 -6.30 2.53 -13.78
CA ALA A 143 -5.90 3.64 -12.90
C ALA A 143 -5.26 3.13 -11.61
N LEU A 144 -5.77 2.03 -11.04
CA LEU A 144 -5.21 1.41 -9.85
C LEU A 144 -3.82 0.85 -10.11
N ASP A 145 -3.66 0.03 -11.16
CA ASP A 145 -2.37 -0.57 -11.49
C ASP A 145 -1.28 0.51 -11.68
N GLU A 146 -1.60 1.56 -12.42
CA GLU A 146 -0.69 2.69 -12.61
C GLU A 146 -0.40 3.46 -11.29
N ALA A 147 -1.39 3.61 -10.41
CA ALA A 147 -1.21 4.30 -9.13
C ALA A 147 -0.33 3.51 -8.17
N LEU A 148 -0.51 2.19 -8.08
CA LEU A 148 0.33 1.33 -7.25
C LEU A 148 1.80 1.35 -7.70
N ASP A 149 2.04 1.25 -9.01
CA ASP A 149 3.37 1.34 -9.58
C ASP A 149 4.05 2.69 -9.32
N ARG A 150 3.31 3.79 -9.46
CA ARG A 150 3.84 5.13 -9.16
C ARG A 150 4.13 5.29 -7.66
N GLY A 151 3.21 4.83 -6.80
CA GLY A 151 3.36 4.89 -5.36
C GLY A 151 4.63 4.20 -4.86
N LEU A 152 4.92 3.00 -5.38
CA LEU A 152 6.16 2.28 -5.09
C LEU A 152 7.41 3.04 -5.53
N ARG A 153 7.39 3.64 -6.73
CA ARG A 153 8.52 4.45 -7.23
C ARG A 153 8.75 5.70 -6.39
N TYR A 154 7.68 6.38 -5.99
CA TYR A 154 7.80 7.54 -5.10
C TYR A 154 8.38 7.14 -3.74
N LEU A 155 7.87 6.06 -3.14
CA LEU A 155 8.40 5.54 -1.88
C LEU A 155 9.89 5.21 -1.99
N LYS A 156 10.29 4.48 -3.03
CA LYS A 156 11.71 4.15 -3.29
C LYS A 156 12.57 5.40 -3.36
N THR A 157 12.17 6.38 -4.16
CA THR A 157 12.92 7.63 -4.33
C THR A 157 13.09 8.37 -3.01
N GLU A 158 12.05 8.43 -2.18
CA GLU A 158 12.13 9.11 -0.89
C GLU A 158 13.01 8.35 0.11
N VAL A 159 12.90 7.02 0.17
CA VAL A 159 13.77 6.19 1.01
C VAL A 159 15.24 6.37 0.63
N GLU A 160 15.57 6.29 -0.66
CA GLU A 160 16.94 6.47 -1.16
C GLU A 160 17.47 7.88 -0.82
N ARG A 161 16.65 8.91 -0.98
CA ARG A 161 17.00 10.30 -0.63
C ARG A 161 17.32 10.45 0.87
N GLN A 162 16.51 9.86 1.76
CA GLN A 162 16.73 9.94 3.21
C GLN A 162 17.95 9.13 3.64
N THR A 163 18.17 7.96 3.04
CA THR A 163 19.33 7.13 3.32
C THR A 163 20.63 7.84 2.91
N ALA A 164 20.65 8.47 1.73
CA ALA A 164 21.80 9.24 1.28
C ALA A 164 22.10 10.46 2.18
N ALA A 165 21.09 11.13 2.70
CA ALA A 165 21.24 12.25 3.62
C ALA A 165 21.74 11.84 5.02
N SER A 166 21.58 10.58 5.41
CA SER A 166 21.98 10.05 6.72
C SER A 166 23.36 9.36 6.70
N ALA A 167 23.97 9.19 5.52
CA ALA A 167 25.32 8.62 5.39
C ALA A 167 26.36 9.61 5.95
N PRO A 168 27.23 9.19 6.89
CA PRO A 168 28.32 10.03 7.36
C PRO A 168 29.29 10.30 6.21
N GLY A 169 29.62 11.58 5.98
CA GLY A 169 30.62 12.03 5.02
C GLY A 169 32.04 11.68 5.46
#